data_489ed77cb3b0cd5042cc316c1fe38520
#
_entry.id   489ed77cb3b0cd5042cc316c1fe38520
#
_cell.length_a   1.000
_cell.length_b   1.000
_cell.length_c   1.000
_cell.angle_alpha   90.00
_cell.angle_beta   90.00
_cell.angle_gamma   90.00
#
_symmetry.space_group_name_H-M   'P 1'
#
loop_
_entity.id
_entity.type
_entity.pdbx_description
1 polymer ?
#
loop_
_entity_poly.entity_id
_entity_poly.type
_entity_poly.pdbx_seq_one_letter_code
_entity_poly.pdbx_strand_id
1 'polypeptide(L)'
;MASAVKVGDTGDADEEDKTVESDVPHNFRCAICFNVLKQPMQCPRNEHSFCRPCILRYLEEFQRCPSCMEPLTIQTLRPSRVITDLMSQLKIKCGNVSRGCPDIMKLENLEAHVLGCEFSPVKCSNEGCDVVIDRQYQADHENNECIFRQGKCEVCGEDVLYGKRKFHCYVTKTEMGEVREEISSMKEMMTKMSSELTCKMGQMKDQMNAVTQEMGGITVEIAEMKCEIDKIKKEVQNKKQESQRPTRSLGPPVHCLEHNVNIRNDVIVAGGDVEKSVEMFCWSTRRWTYLSPMMSECYLSSSFVYGDQMFVCGGARGGGNKVEILSLKEEDDGEWARFPATLPKNICGHTSIVYEDNLFIFGGERGDEVVNDIYKVGLVSVYSSQLVCDLPEPRSNHGSQRFGDKVAVVGGTTTGHSSDSLDSVVLYDITLNCCRTLAPLPFPVCEMATVALGDNIIIIGGLDKYDNVLNSVVSYNVKEQKSKMLPPMKQDRQGCTAVVTNNVIIVMGGHNRENGYLNSVECFNCSTYVWEDLPSMGEERWGATAVVKC
;
A
#
# COMPACT_ATOMS: atom_id res chain seq x y z
N MET A 1 -28.93 -6.48 -8.89
CA MET A 1 -28.07 -5.33 -9.16
C MET A 1 -28.66 -4.15 -8.41
N ALA A 2 -28.09 -3.82 -7.28
CA ALA A 2 -28.50 -2.66 -6.48
C ALA A 2 -27.28 -1.76 -6.35
N SER A 3 -27.33 -0.63 -7.04
CA SER A 3 -26.33 0.44 -6.95
C SER A 3 -26.38 1.05 -5.56
N ALA A 4 -25.27 1.04 -4.84
CA ALA A 4 -25.13 1.72 -3.57
C ALA A 4 -25.11 3.24 -3.81
N VAL A 5 -26.12 3.94 -3.30
CA VAL A 5 -26.15 5.40 -3.24
C VAL A 5 -25.21 5.84 -2.12
N LYS A 6 -24.15 6.55 -2.47
CA LYS A 6 -23.29 7.26 -1.51
C LYS A 6 -24.10 8.39 -0.90
N VAL A 7 -24.26 8.37 0.42
CA VAL A 7 -24.76 9.49 1.20
C VAL A 7 -23.58 10.24 1.81
N GLY A 8 -23.54 11.53 1.53
CA GLY A 8 -22.50 12.44 1.97
C GLY A 8 -22.42 12.61 3.48
N ASP A 9 -21.23 12.95 3.85
CA ASP A 9 -20.66 13.31 5.12
C ASP A 9 -21.53 14.24 5.96
N THR A 10 -21.99 13.77 7.11
CA THR A 10 -22.32 14.63 8.26
C THR A 10 -21.81 13.93 9.52
N GLY A 11 -20.95 14.63 10.24
CA GLY A 11 -20.06 14.20 11.27
C GLY A 11 -20.63 13.41 12.45
N ASP A 12 -19.73 12.70 13.07
CA ASP A 12 -19.65 12.29 14.47
C ASP A 12 -20.93 11.72 15.14
N ALA A 13 -21.38 10.53 14.71
CA ALA A 13 -22.32 9.72 15.49
C ALA A 13 -22.26 8.20 15.22
N ASP A 14 -21.38 7.70 14.33
CA ASP A 14 -21.49 6.33 13.81
C ASP A 14 -20.49 5.30 14.41
N GLU A 15 -19.58 5.69 15.29
CA GLU A 15 -18.61 4.74 15.90
C GLU A 15 -19.13 3.97 17.11
N GLU A 16 -20.15 4.48 17.82
CA GLU A 16 -20.66 3.84 19.03
C GLU A 16 -21.60 2.64 18.80
N ASP A 17 -22.15 2.50 17.59
CA ASP A 17 -23.20 1.49 17.30
C ASP A 17 -22.64 0.13 16.83
N LYS A 18 -21.34 0.00 16.53
CA LYS A 18 -20.76 -1.22 15.95
C LYS A 18 -20.43 -2.32 16.94
N THR A 19 -20.33 -2.01 18.22
CA THR A 19 -19.90 -2.93 19.28
C THR A 19 -21.01 -3.77 19.90
N VAL A 20 -22.28 -3.49 19.59
CA VAL A 20 -23.47 -4.16 20.15
C VAL A 20 -23.98 -5.31 19.27
N GLU A 21 -23.39 -5.52 18.10
CA GLU A 21 -23.99 -6.29 17.01
C GLU A 21 -24.05 -7.81 17.20
N SER A 22 -23.25 -8.44 18.05
CA SER A 22 -23.15 -9.91 18.06
C SER A 22 -24.32 -10.63 18.73
N ASP A 23 -24.98 -10.00 19.71
CA ASP A 23 -25.95 -10.68 20.58
C ASP A 23 -27.43 -10.32 20.27
N VAL A 24 -27.70 -9.46 19.28
CA VAL A 24 -29.07 -9.07 18.92
C VAL A 24 -29.61 -9.96 17.79
N PRO A 25 -30.75 -10.66 18.01
CA PRO A 25 -31.36 -11.50 16.98
C PRO A 25 -31.69 -10.74 15.69
N HIS A 26 -31.59 -11.43 14.56
CA HIS A 26 -31.74 -10.87 13.21
C HIS A 26 -33.06 -10.12 12.97
N ASN A 27 -34.15 -10.54 13.64
CA ASN A 27 -35.47 -9.92 13.55
C ASN A 27 -35.55 -8.52 14.22
N PHE A 28 -34.52 -8.11 14.98
CA PHE A 28 -34.40 -6.76 15.55
C PHE A 28 -33.40 -5.89 14.80
N ARG A 29 -32.99 -6.28 13.59
CA ARG A 29 -32.10 -5.52 12.74
C ARG A 29 -32.82 -4.86 11.58
N CYS A 30 -32.39 -3.68 11.20
CA CYS A 30 -32.94 -2.95 10.06
C CYS A 30 -32.49 -3.60 8.74
N ALA A 31 -33.42 -3.90 7.83
CA ALA A 31 -33.10 -4.48 6.53
C ALA A 31 -32.40 -3.49 5.55
N ILE A 32 -32.23 -2.22 5.92
CA ILE A 32 -31.56 -1.20 5.10
C ILE A 32 -30.13 -0.94 5.62
N CYS A 33 -29.95 -0.62 6.90
CA CYS A 33 -28.63 -0.30 7.48
C CYS A 33 -28.00 -1.48 8.24
N PHE A 34 -28.72 -2.58 8.43
CA PHE A 34 -28.30 -3.79 9.15
C PHE A 34 -28.01 -3.59 10.65
N ASN A 35 -28.14 -2.39 11.18
CA ASN A 35 -27.99 -2.07 12.59
C ASN A 35 -29.26 -2.40 13.38
N VAL A 36 -29.16 -2.38 14.72
CA VAL A 36 -30.31 -2.54 15.62
C VAL A 36 -31.39 -1.49 15.28
N LEU A 37 -32.65 -1.91 15.26
CA LEU A 37 -33.76 -1.07 14.86
C LEU A 37 -33.90 0.17 15.77
N LYS A 38 -33.88 1.36 15.17
CA LYS A 38 -34.19 2.65 15.84
C LYS A 38 -35.57 3.11 15.40
N GLN A 39 -36.52 3.27 16.36
CA GLN A 39 -37.90 3.59 16.07
C GLN A 39 -38.52 2.65 15.01
N PRO A 40 -38.74 1.36 15.34
CA PRO A 40 -39.10 0.34 14.36
C PRO A 40 -40.35 0.66 13.56
N MET A 41 -40.23 0.66 12.25
CA MET A 41 -41.33 0.81 11.30
C MET A 41 -41.50 -0.48 10.50
N GLN A 42 -42.72 -0.87 10.18
CA GLN A 42 -43.05 -2.10 9.47
C GLN A 42 -43.79 -1.87 8.16
N CYS A 43 -43.45 -2.72 7.19
CA CYS A 43 -44.25 -2.92 5.98
C CYS A 43 -45.57 -3.64 6.35
N PRO A 44 -46.74 -3.09 6.02
CA PRO A 44 -48.02 -3.63 6.49
C PRO A 44 -48.42 -4.99 5.91
N ARG A 45 -47.78 -5.43 4.81
CA ARG A 45 -48.09 -6.73 4.16
C ARG A 45 -47.24 -7.89 4.65
N ASN A 46 -45.92 -7.66 4.74
CA ASN A 46 -44.95 -8.75 4.99
C ASN A 46 -44.08 -8.48 6.24
N GLU A 47 -44.47 -7.57 7.09
CA GLU A 47 -43.88 -7.25 8.40
C GLU A 47 -42.37 -7.00 8.40
N HIS A 48 -41.78 -6.65 7.25
CA HIS A 48 -40.37 -6.26 7.17
C HIS A 48 -40.12 -5.02 8.00
N SER A 49 -39.04 -5.07 8.79
CA SER A 49 -38.75 -4.04 9.79
C SER A 49 -37.57 -3.17 9.40
N PHE A 50 -37.73 -1.86 9.60
CA PHE A 50 -36.75 -0.85 9.24
C PHE A 50 -36.64 0.21 10.32
N CYS A 51 -35.48 0.83 10.46
CA CYS A 51 -35.36 2.08 11.20
C CYS A 51 -36.22 3.16 10.55
N ARG A 52 -36.90 3.98 11.35
CA ARG A 52 -37.69 5.09 10.82
C ARG A 52 -36.90 6.01 9.89
N PRO A 53 -35.69 6.53 10.25
CA PRO A 53 -34.93 7.39 9.35
C PRO A 53 -34.50 6.69 8.06
N CYS A 54 -34.15 5.40 8.11
CA CYS A 54 -33.73 4.66 6.95
C CYS A 54 -34.84 4.48 5.92
N ILE A 55 -36.04 4.06 6.40
CA ILE A 55 -37.14 3.78 5.48
C ILE A 55 -37.76 5.07 4.95
N LEU A 56 -37.83 6.16 5.74
CA LEU A 56 -38.32 7.43 5.25
C LEU A 56 -37.46 7.98 4.12
N ARG A 57 -36.13 7.97 4.27
CA ARG A 57 -35.19 8.37 3.20
C ARG A 57 -35.34 7.52 1.96
N TYR A 58 -35.49 6.19 2.11
CA TYR A 58 -35.67 5.29 0.98
C TYR A 58 -36.98 5.55 0.23
N LEU A 59 -38.08 5.86 0.96
CA LEU A 59 -39.41 6.12 0.36
C LEU A 59 -39.53 7.50 -0.31
N GLU A 60 -38.57 8.41 -0.12
CA GLU A 60 -38.46 9.65 -0.89
C GLU A 60 -38.19 9.38 -2.38
N GLU A 61 -37.39 8.32 -2.66
CA GLU A 61 -37.04 7.94 -4.03
C GLU A 61 -37.89 6.78 -4.58
N PHE A 62 -38.25 5.82 -3.73
CA PHE A 62 -38.88 4.56 -4.13
C PHE A 62 -40.16 4.28 -3.35
N GLN A 63 -41.33 4.33 -3.99
CA GLN A 63 -42.62 4.05 -3.36
C GLN A 63 -42.93 2.56 -3.21
N ARG A 64 -41.98 1.78 -2.71
CA ARG A 64 -42.06 0.32 -2.53
C ARG A 64 -41.20 -0.14 -1.36
N CYS A 65 -41.54 -1.30 -0.80
CA CYS A 65 -40.76 -1.93 0.26
C CYS A 65 -39.39 -2.45 -0.28
N PRO A 66 -38.24 -2.10 0.34
CA PRO A 66 -36.93 -2.55 -0.13
C PRO A 66 -36.71 -4.08 -0.04
N SER A 67 -37.48 -4.78 0.81
CA SER A 67 -37.32 -6.22 1.01
C SER A 67 -38.29 -7.07 0.17
N CYS A 68 -39.56 -6.68 0.00
CA CYS A 68 -40.55 -7.45 -0.76
C CYS A 68 -41.02 -6.79 -2.05
N MET A 69 -40.54 -5.58 -2.37
CA MET A 69 -40.90 -4.81 -3.56
C MET A 69 -42.37 -4.44 -3.67
N GLU A 70 -43.21 -4.76 -2.69
CA GLU A 70 -44.62 -4.38 -2.64
C GLU A 70 -44.76 -2.85 -2.48
N PRO A 71 -45.84 -2.25 -3.00
CA PRO A 71 -46.10 -0.84 -2.85
C PRO A 71 -46.12 -0.41 -1.37
N LEU A 72 -45.29 0.58 -1.02
CA LEU A 72 -45.16 1.12 0.32
C LEU A 72 -44.98 2.63 0.23
N THR A 73 -45.78 3.38 0.98
CA THR A 73 -45.69 4.82 1.07
C THR A 73 -45.52 5.23 2.53
N ILE A 74 -45.14 6.50 2.77
CA ILE A 74 -45.03 7.07 4.13
C ILE A 74 -46.36 6.96 4.89
N GLN A 75 -47.52 7.11 4.21
CA GLN A 75 -48.84 7.03 4.82
C GLN A 75 -49.25 5.60 5.19
N THR A 76 -48.77 4.61 4.47
CA THR A 76 -49.07 3.18 4.73
C THR A 76 -48.07 2.52 5.69
N LEU A 77 -46.93 3.15 5.94
CA LEU A 77 -45.90 2.67 6.87
C LEU A 77 -46.45 2.73 8.31
N ARG A 78 -46.25 1.66 9.09
CA ARG A 78 -46.76 1.56 10.47
C ARG A 78 -45.64 1.41 11.49
N PRO A 79 -45.68 2.09 12.64
CA PRO A 79 -44.79 1.83 13.76
C PRO A 79 -45.07 0.43 14.34
N SER A 80 -44.01 -0.34 14.59
CA SER A 80 -44.16 -1.66 15.19
C SER A 80 -44.06 -1.57 16.72
N ARG A 81 -45.21 -1.49 17.38
CA ARG A 81 -45.28 -1.50 18.86
C ARG A 81 -44.74 -2.82 19.42
N VAL A 82 -45.11 -3.94 18.80
CA VAL A 82 -44.67 -5.27 19.25
C VAL A 82 -43.17 -5.38 19.28
N ILE A 83 -42.50 -4.97 18.20
CA ILE A 83 -41.03 -4.98 18.15
C ILE A 83 -40.45 -4.00 19.18
N THR A 84 -41.02 -2.82 19.32
CA THR A 84 -40.57 -1.85 20.33
C THR A 84 -40.68 -2.42 21.75
N ASP A 85 -41.79 -3.06 22.09
CA ASP A 85 -41.99 -3.66 23.42
C ASP A 85 -41.06 -4.86 23.66
N LEU A 86 -40.84 -5.70 22.65
CA LEU A 86 -39.90 -6.81 22.75
C LEU A 86 -38.44 -6.32 22.88
N MET A 87 -38.07 -5.30 22.14
CA MET A 87 -36.74 -4.70 22.22
C MET A 87 -36.45 -4.06 23.58
N SER A 88 -37.46 -3.44 24.21
CA SER A 88 -37.30 -2.87 25.55
C SER A 88 -37.01 -3.89 26.65
N GLN A 89 -37.35 -5.16 26.40
CA GLN A 89 -37.12 -6.26 27.34
C GLN A 89 -35.80 -7.02 27.07
N LEU A 90 -35.16 -6.78 25.92
CA LEU A 90 -33.90 -7.42 25.59
C LEU A 90 -32.80 -7.02 26.58
N LYS A 91 -32.14 -8.02 27.14
CA LYS A 91 -30.92 -7.86 27.91
C LYS A 91 -29.73 -8.09 26.99
N ILE A 92 -28.87 -7.11 26.87
CA ILE A 92 -27.68 -7.14 26.03
C ILE A 92 -26.43 -6.85 26.86
N LYS A 93 -25.31 -7.37 26.40
CA LYS A 93 -24.01 -7.07 27.00
C LYS A 93 -23.53 -5.72 26.48
N CYS A 94 -22.74 -5.04 27.31
CA CYS A 94 -22.04 -3.82 26.88
C CYS A 94 -21.12 -4.16 25.71
N GLY A 95 -21.02 -3.27 24.71
CA GLY A 95 -20.10 -3.43 23.58
C GLY A 95 -18.63 -3.54 23.97
N ASN A 96 -18.28 -3.02 25.14
CA ASN A 96 -16.92 -3.12 25.71
C ASN A 96 -16.69 -4.44 26.48
N VAL A 97 -17.48 -5.50 26.27
CA VAL A 97 -17.30 -6.80 26.91
C VAL A 97 -15.94 -7.41 26.60
N SER A 98 -15.43 -7.24 25.37
CA SER A 98 -14.10 -7.68 24.95
C SER A 98 -12.96 -6.93 25.65
N ARG A 99 -13.25 -5.74 26.19
CA ARG A 99 -12.34 -4.93 27.01
C ARG A 99 -12.52 -5.17 28.50
N GLY A 100 -13.43 -6.07 28.88
CA GLY A 100 -13.62 -6.52 30.26
C GLY A 100 -14.87 -5.98 30.96
N CYS A 101 -15.75 -5.19 30.27
CA CYS A 101 -17.01 -4.73 30.89
C CYS A 101 -17.94 -5.92 31.20
N PRO A 102 -18.30 -6.16 32.47
CA PRO A 102 -19.14 -7.31 32.85
C PRO A 102 -20.64 -7.05 32.72
N ASP A 103 -21.05 -5.81 32.40
CA ASP A 103 -22.44 -5.38 32.58
C ASP A 103 -23.35 -5.90 31.49
N ILE A 104 -24.50 -6.42 31.96
CA ILE A 104 -25.63 -6.85 31.14
C ILE A 104 -26.83 -6.00 31.53
N MET A 105 -27.41 -5.29 30.56
CA MET A 105 -28.48 -4.34 30.83
C MET A 105 -29.59 -4.44 29.79
N LYS A 106 -30.72 -3.77 30.04
CA LYS A 106 -31.74 -3.61 29.03
C LYS A 106 -31.27 -2.65 27.93
N LEU A 107 -31.71 -2.89 26.70
CA LEU A 107 -31.34 -2.11 25.52
C LEU A 107 -31.59 -0.60 25.73
N GLU A 108 -32.67 -0.23 26.41
CA GLU A 108 -33.04 1.17 26.76
C GLU A 108 -31.98 1.88 27.63
N ASN A 109 -31.18 1.14 28.39
CA ASN A 109 -30.17 1.68 29.30
C ASN A 109 -28.77 1.65 28.71
N LEU A 110 -28.60 1.07 27.51
CA LEU A 110 -27.28 0.87 26.90
C LEU A 110 -26.60 2.20 26.62
N GLU A 111 -27.30 3.15 26.01
CA GLU A 111 -26.73 4.44 25.61
C GLU A 111 -26.25 5.22 26.84
N ALA A 112 -27.02 5.24 27.92
CA ALA A 112 -26.61 5.85 29.17
C ALA A 112 -25.41 5.17 29.83
N HIS A 113 -25.33 3.80 29.74
CA HIS A 113 -24.20 3.05 30.25
C HIS A 113 -22.92 3.31 29.44
N VAL A 114 -22.98 3.30 28.11
CA VAL A 114 -21.81 3.51 27.22
C VAL A 114 -21.15 4.86 27.49
N LEU A 115 -21.94 5.91 27.73
CA LEU A 115 -21.43 7.25 28.08
C LEU A 115 -20.61 7.26 29.38
N GLY A 116 -20.93 6.36 30.33
CA GLY A 116 -20.25 6.24 31.62
C GLY A 116 -19.37 5.00 31.78
N CYS A 117 -19.29 4.11 30.80
CA CYS A 117 -18.60 2.83 30.92
C CYS A 117 -17.10 3.02 31.16
N GLU A 118 -16.58 2.42 32.23
CA GLU A 118 -15.15 2.48 32.60
C GLU A 118 -14.24 1.82 31.57
N PHE A 119 -14.76 0.91 30.77
CA PHE A 119 -14.05 0.19 29.71
C PHE A 119 -14.23 0.84 28.33
N SER A 120 -14.88 2.01 28.24
CA SER A 120 -14.98 2.75 26.97
C SER A 120 -13.60 3.29 26.57
N PRO A 121 -13.21 3.13 25.30
CA PRO A 121 -11.97 3.71 24.79
C PRO A 121 -12.07 5.25 24.79
N VAL A 122 -11.09 5.91 25.41
CA VAL A 122 -10.98 7.38 25.45
C VAL A 122 -9.58 7.78 25.03
N LYS A 123 -9.47 8.90 24.33
CA LYS A 123 -8.20 9.48 23.95
C LYS A 123 -7.59 10.26 25.11
N CYS A 124 -6.27 10.16 25.29
CA CYS A 124 -5.53 10.98 26.25
C CYS A 124 -5.74 12.49 25.95
N SER A 125 -5.98 13.30 26.98
CA SER A 125 -6.20 14.74 26.84
C SER A 125 -4.90 15.56 26.72
N ASN A 126 -3.74 14.96 26.99
CA ASN A 126 -2.46 15.64 26.86
C ASN A 126 -2.14 15.88 25.38
N GLU A 127 -1.89 17.13 25.00
CA GLU A 127 -1.61 17.53 23.62
C GLU A 127 -0.39 16.78 23.06
N GLY A 128 -0.58 16.17 21.89
CA GLY A 128 0.45 15.34 21.23
C GLY A 128 0.43 13.86 21.60
N CYS A 129 -0.41 13.43 22.55
CA CYS A 129 -0.60 12.04 22.89
C CYS A 129 -1.77 11.44 22.12
N ASP A 130 -1.49 10.45 21.27
CA ASP A 130 -2.52 9.74 20.48
C ASP A 130 -2.92 8.39 21.09
N VAL A 131 -2.53 8.12 22.34
CA VAL A 131 -2.86 6.86 23.02
C VAL A 131 -4.35 6.82 23.36
N VAL A 132 -5.01 5.73 22.96
CA VAL A 132 -6.39 5.42 23.31
C VAL A 132 -6.38 4.33 24.39
N ILE A 133 -6.99 4.64 25.52
CA ILE A 133 -7.00 3.81 26.74
C ILE A 133 -8.43 3.63 27.26
N ASP A 134 -8.64 2.64 28.12
CA ASP A 134 -9.92 2.50 28.80
C ASP A 134 -10.11 3.65 29.80
N ARG A 135 -11.32 4.16 29.88
CA ARG A 135 -11.67 5.32 30.72
C ARG A 135 -11.19 5.18 32.18
N GLN A 136 -11.28 3.98 32.74
CA GLN A 136 -10.79 3.72 34.10
C GLN A 136 -9.29 4.01 34.31
N TYR A 137 -8.47 3.92 33.24
CA TYR A 137 -7.03 4.17 33.31
C TYR A 137 -6.66 5.58 32.80
N GLN A 138 -7.63 6.36 32.35
CA GLN A 138 -7.35 7.67 31.75
C GLN A 138 -6.60 8.60 32.72
N ALA A 139 -7.09 8.73 33.94
CA ALA A 139 -6.49 9.62 34.93
C ALA A 139 -5.06 9.18 35.35
N ASP A 140 -4.84 7.86 35.42
CA ASP A 140 -3.52 7.34 35.77
C ASP A 140 -2.51 7.55 34.62
N HIS A 141 -2.92 7.23 33.40
CA HIS A 141 -2.10 7.52 32.22
C HIS A 141 -1.79 9.00 32.08
N GLU A 142 -2.78 9.88 32.16
CA GLU A 142 -2.61 11.32 31.95
C GLU A 142 -1.70 11.96 33.00
N ASN A 143 -1.76 11.50 34.24
CA ASN A 143 -0.99 12.08 35.35
C ASN A 143 0.36 11.39 35.63
N ASN A 144 0.47 10.08 35.37
CA ASN A 144 1.62 9.30 35.82
C ASN A 144 2.43 8.71 34.65
N GLU A 145 1.79 8.24 33.56
CA GLU A 145 2.46 7.48 32.50
C GLU A 145 2.71 8.29 31.23
N CYS A 146 1.84 9.26 30.92
CA CYS A 146 1.92 10.00 29.66
C CYS A 146 3.22 10.81 29.55
N ILE A 147 4.00 10.53 28.51
CA ILE A 147 5.25 11.28 28.23
C ILE A 147 4.99 12.73 27.78
N PHE A 148 3.78 13.02 27.31
CA PHE A 148 3.34 14.35 26.89
C PHE A 148 2.74 15.18 28.04
N ARG A 149 2.64 14.63 29.27
CA ARG A 149 2.20 15.42 30.41
C ARG A 149 3.19 16.51 30.76
N GLN A 150 2.69 17.63 31.16
CA GLN A 150 3.53 18.74 31.65
C GLN A 150 3.99 18.49 33.11
N GLY A 151 5.20 18.89 33.39
CA GLY A 151 5.76 18.82 34.72
C GLY A 151 6.93 19.80 34.91
N LYS A 152 7.20 20.19 36.15
CA LYS A 152 8.32 21.10 36.44
C LYS A 152 9.65 20.37 36.46
N CYS A 153 10.65 20.95 35.80
CA CYS A 153 12.02 20.49 35.92
C CYS A 153 12.54 20.75 37.35
N GLU A 154 13.06 19.72 38.03
CA GLU A 154 13.58 19.82 39.40
C GLU A 154 14.83 20.69 39.49
N VAL A 155 15.54 20.89 38.37
CA VAL A 155 16.81 21.62 38.34
C VAL A 155 16.64 23.11 38.05
N CYS A 156 15.76 23.48 37.10
CA CYS A 156 15.55 24.87 36.67
C CYS A 156 14.18 25.44 37.02
N GLY A 157 13.20 24.61 37.41
CA GLY A 157 11.84 25.04 37.74
C GLY A 157 10.93 25.33 36.56
N GLU A 158 11.42 25.21 35.32
CA GLU A 158 10.62 25.45 34.11
C GLU A 158 9.65 24.31 33.82
N ASP A 159 8.50 24.65 33.21
CA ASP A 159 7.52 23.67 32.77
C ASP A 159 8.00 22.97 31.48
N VAL A 160 8.12 21.66 31.54
CA VAL A 160 8.63 20.81 30.45
C VAL A 160 7.78 19.56 30.28
N LEU A 161 7.71 19.05 29.07
CA LEU A 161 7.11 17.74 28.80
C LEU A 161 7.93 16.67 29.50
N TYR A 162 7.24 15.75 30.19
CA TYR A 162 7.89 14.71 30.99
C TYR A 162 8.86 13.83 30.19
N GLY A 163 8.54 13.52 28.94
CA GLY A 163 9.42 12.81 28.03
C GLY A 163 10.72 13.55 27.67
N LYS A 164 10.75 14.89 27.81
CA LYS A 164 11.93 15.72 27.56
C LYS A 164 12.71 16.06 28.84
N ARG A 165 12.19 15.71 30.03
CA ARG A 165 12.74 16.09 31.34
C ARG A 165 14.18 15.58 31.57
N LYS A 166 14.51 14.38 31.05
CA LYS A 166 15.86 13.80 31.18
C LYS A 166 16.93 14.58 30.41
N PHE A 167 16.56 15.28 29.36
CA PHE A 167 17.49 16.01 28.48
C PHE A 167 17.46 17.52 28.69
N HIS A 168 16.47 18.05 29.42
CA HIS A 168 16.25 19.48 29.57
C HIS A 168 17.39 20.24 30.26
N CYS A 169 18.05 19.62 31.21
CA CYS A 169 19.15 20.24 32.01
C CYS A 169 20.50 19.54 31.84
N TYR A 170 20.67 18.65 30.87
CA TYR A 170 21.95 17.95 30.67
C TYR A 170 22.98 18.80 29.91
N VAL A 171 22.54 19.90 29.29
CA VAL A 171 23.42 20.83 28.59
C VAL A 171 23.77 21.96 29.54
N THR A 172 24.99 21.94 30.05
CA THR A 172 25.52 23.02 30.91
C THR A 172 25.54 24.32 30.08
N LYS A 173 25.46 25.48 30.78
CA LYS A 173 25.48 26.80 30.12
C LYS A 173 26.71 27.02 29.19
N THR A 174 27.80 26.30 29.44
CA THR A 174 29.04 26.33 28.67
C THR A 174 28.88 25.59 27.33
N GLU A 175 28.32 24.38 27.35
CA GLU A 175 28.05 23.58 26.14
C GLU A 175 26.99 24.25 25.23
N MET A 176 25.98 24.92 25.83
CA MET A 176 25.01 25.72 25.05
C MET A 176 25.64 26.95 24.39
N GLY A 177 26.70 27.51 24.96
CA GLY A 177 27.45 28.59 24.33
C GLY A 177 28.20 28.12 23.08
N GLU A 178 28.94 27.01 23.19
CA GLU A 178 29.69 26.40 22.09
C GLU A 178 28.81 25.91 20.97
N VAL A 179 27.72 25.18 21.30
CA VAL A 179 26.72 24.71 20.31
C VAL A 179 26.01 25.90 19.61
N ARG A 180 25.78 27.01 20.31
CA ARG A 180 25.17 28.19 19.73
C ARG A 180 26.10 28.90 18.75
N GLU A 181 27.42 28.92 19.03
CA GLU A 181 28.43 29.44 18.12
C GLU A 181 28.61 28.53 16.89
N GLU A 182 28.61 27.21 17.07
CA GLU A 182 28.64 26.23 15.97
C GLU A 182 27.40 26.34 15.08
N ILE A 183 26.19 26.46 15.65
CA ILE A 183 24.95 26.69 14.89
C ILE A 183 24.99 28.02 14.14
N SER A 184 25.57 29.06 14.72
CA SER A 184 25.73 30.36 14.04
C SER A 184 26.68 30.24 12.85
N SER A 185 27.83 29.59 13.03
CA SER A 185 28.81 29.32 11.98
C SER A 185 28.22 28.45 10.85
N MET A 186 27.46 27.39 11.19
CA MET A 186 26.76 26.59 10.21
C MET A 186 25.70 27.37 9.43
N LYS A 187 24.95 28.28 10.09
CA LYS A 187 23.99 29.16 9.40
C LYS A 187 24.66 30.09 8.41
N GLU A 188 25.80 30.66 8.75
CA GLU A 188 26.58 31.50 7.85
C GLU A 188 27.09 30.71 6.65
N MET A 189 27.58 29.48 6.90
CA MET A 189 28.04 28.57 5.84
C MET A 189 26.90 28.14 4.91
N MET A 190 25.73 27.81 5.46
CA MET A 190 24.53 27.53 4.67
C MET A 190 24.06 28.71 3.82
N THR A 191 24.13 29.92 4.37
CA THR A 191 23.77 31.14 3.63
C THR A 191 24.71 31.38 2.48
N LYS A 192 26.03 31.16 2.68
CA LYS A 192 27.05 31.28 1.64
C LYS A 192 26.85 30.20 0.55
N MET A 193 26.63 28.96 0.92
CA MET A 193 26.33 27.88 -0.03
C MET A 193 25.04 28.12 -0.81
N SER A 194 23.99 28.64 -0.17
CA SER A 194 22.75 29.02 -0.84
C SER A 194 22.96 30.13 -1.88
N SER A 195 23.78 31.15 -1.56
CA SER A 195 24.10 32.23 -2.50
C SER A 195 24.94 31.74 -3.68
N GLU A 196 25.92 30.87 -3.44
CA GLU A 196 26.74 30.24 -4.48
C GLU A 196 25.90 29.36 -5.41
N LEU A 197 24.97 28.57 -4.83
CA LEU A 197 24.05 27.73 -5.61
C LEU A 197 23.11 28.58 -6.48
N THR A 198 22.58 29.66 -5.93
CA THR A 198 21.73 30.60 -6.68
C THR A 198 22.49 31.23 -7.84
N CYS A 199 23.76 31.60 -7.63
CA CYS A 199 24.61 32.13 -8.69
C CYS A 199 24.87 31.10 -9.80
N LYS A 200 25.20 29.84 -9.43
CA LYS A 200 25.39 28.75 -10.39
C LYS A 200 24.10 28.41 -11.15
N MET A 201 22.94 28.40 -10.48
CA MET A 201 21.66 28.25 -11.15
C MET A 201 21.36 29.36 -12.14
N GLY A 202 21.74 30.62 -11.83
CA GLY A 202 21.65 31.75 -12.76
C GLY A 202 22.48 31.50 -14.00
N GLN A 203 23.76 31.14 -13.84
CA GLN A 203 24.66 30.82 -14.94
C GLN A 203 24.18 29.67 -15.82
N MET A 204 23.65 28.60 -15.20
CA MET A 204 23.10 27.47 -15.93
C MET A 204 21.83 27.82 -16.70
N LYS A 205 20.99 28.71 -16.15
CA LYS A 205 19.81 29.23 -16.85
C LYS A 205 20.21 30.07 -18.09
N ASP A 206 21.25 30.87 -17.97
CA ASP A 206 21.77 31.68 -19.10
C ASP A 206 22.34 30.76 -20.20
N GLN A 207 23.09 29.72 -19.82
CA GLN A 207 23.59 28.72 -20.76
C GLN A 207 22.43 27.96 -21.45
N MET A 208 21.39 27.59 -20.70
CA MET A 208 20.22 26.92 -21.26
C MET A 208 19.46 27.82 -22.24
N ASN A 209 19.35 29.11 -21.95
CA ASN A 209 18.76 30.08 -22.87
C ASN A 209 19.58 30.22 -24.18
N ALA A 210 20.90 30.22 -24.09
CA ALA A 210 21.79 30.27 -25.26
C ALA A 210 21.60 29.03 -26.14
N VAL A 211 21.59 27.81 -25.53
CA VAL A 211 21.34 26.55 -26.25
C VAL A 211 19.94 26.53 -26.90
N THR A 212 18.94 27.07 -26.21
CA THR A 212 17.57 27.16 -26.75
C THR A 212 17.53 28.09 -27.99
N GLN A 213 18.30 29.15 -27.96
CA GLN A 213 18.38 30.08 -29.09
C GLN A 213 19.12 29.46 -30.29
N GLU A 214 20.21 28.71 -30.05
CA GLU A 214 20.90 27.93 -31.11
C GLU A 214 20.00 26.84 -31.70
N MET A 215 19.26 26.10 -30.86
CA MET A 215 18.26 25.11 -31.34
C MET A 215 17.17 25.78 -32.20
N GLY A 216 16.73 26.98 -31.85
CA GLY A 216 15.80 27.77 -32.66
C GLY A 216 16.37 28.06 -34.07
N GLY A 217 17.64 28.43 -34.17
CA GLY A 217 18.34 28.62 -35.44
C GLY A 217 18.39 27.34 -36.29
N ILE A 218 18.79 26.23 -35.68
CA ILE A 218 18.84 24.89 -36.34
C ILE A 218 17.46 24.47 -36.83
N THR A 219 16.40 24.76 -36.08
CA THR A 219 15.02 24.44 -36.48
C THR A 219 14.59 25.18 -37.75
N VAL A 220 15.03 26.44 -37.91
CA VAL A 220 14.77 27.21 -39.12
C VAL A 220 15.54 26.65 -40.30
N GLU A 221 16.83 26.31 -40.15
CA GLU A 221 17.63 25.67 -41.20
C GLU A 221 17.07 24.33 -41.66
N ILE A 222 16.58 23.51 -40.70
CA ILE A 222 15.89 22.25 -41.03
C ILE A 222 14.59 22.49 -41.84
N ALA A 223 13.86 23.55 -41.52
CA ALA A 223 12.64 23.88 -42.27
C ALA A 223 12.97 24.34 -43.69
N GLU A 224 14.04 25.10 -43.88
CA GLU A 224 14.54 25.52 -45.20
C GLU A 224 15.00 24.31 -46.04
N MET A 225 15.80 23.42 -45.46
CA MET A 225 16.23 22.16 -46.11
C MET A 225 15.04 21.26 -46.50
N LYS A 226 14.03 21.16 -45.63
CA LYS A 226 12.79 20.41 -45.98
C LYS A 226 12.11 21.04 -47.21
N CYS A 227 12.03 22.35 -47.28
CA CYS A 227 11.46 23.07 -48.43
C CYS A 227 12.24 22.79 -49.73
N GLU A 228 13.57 22.74 -49.67
CA GLU A 228 14.40 22.37 -50.82
C GLU A 228 14.23 20.90 -51.21
N ILE A 229 14.19 19.96 -50.24
CA ILE A 229 13.92 18.55 -50.50
C ILE A 229 12.56 18.35 -51.22
N ASP A 230 11.55 19.11 -50.82
CA ASP A 230 10.22 19.02 -51.46
C ASP A 230 10.22 19.59 -52.85
N LYS A 231 11.03 20.60 -53.17
CA LYS A 231 11.25 21.09 -54.55
C LYS A 231 11.94 20.02 -55.38
N ILE A 232 13.00 19.40 -54.86
CA ILE A 232 13.72 18.31 -55.54
C ILE A 232 12.79 17.09 -55.78
N LYS A 233 11.97 16.70 -54.80
CA LYS A 233 10.99 15.63 -54.96
C LYS A 233 9.98 15.90 -56.06
N LYS A 234 9.48 17.13 -56.18
CA LYS A 234 8.59 17.55 -57.27
C LYS A 234 9.27 17.46 -58.63
N GLU A 235 10.52 17.88 -58.74
CA GLU A 235 11.31 17.78 -59.96
C GLU A 235 11.58 16.33 -60.36
N VAL A 236 11.88 15.45 -59.41
CA VAL A 236 12.05 14.00 -59.60
C VAL A 236 10.75 13.30 -59.99
N GLN A 237 9.61 13.72 -59.39
CA GLN A 237 8.30 13.21 -59.79
C GLN A 237 7.89 13.63 -61.22
N ASN A 238 8.17 14.88 -61.60
CA ASN A 238 7.92 15.33 -62.99
C ASN A 238 8.75 14.55 -64.02
N LYS A 239 10.02 14.25 -63.70
CA LYS A 239 10.88 13.40 -64.56
C LYS A 239 10.46 11.92 -64.57
N LYS A 240 9.80 11.42 -63.55
CA LYS A 240 9.23 10.04 -63.52
C LYS A 240 7.91 9.90 -64.25
N GLN A 241 7.13 10.96 -64.42
CA GLN A 241 5.88 10.94 -65.15
C GLN A 241 6.07 10.86 -66.69
N GLU A 242 7.25 11.18 -67.20
CA GLU A 242 7.55 11.00 -68.63
C GLU A 242 7.93 9.57 -69.04
N SER A 243 8.12 8.65 -68.06
CA SER A 243 8.68 7.33 -68.33
C SER A 243 7.79 6.11 -68.04
N GLN A 244 6.52 6.25 -67.69
CA GLN A 244 5.68 5.03 -67.49
C GLN A 244 4.22 5.20 -67.92
N ARG A 245 3.79 4.44 -68.90
CA ARG A 245 2.41 4.06 -69.18
C ARG A 245 2.04 2.76 -68.43
N PRO A 246 0.76 2.44 -68.22
CA PRO A 246 0.23 1.94 -66.97
C PRO A 246 0.08 0.41 -66.90
N THR A 247 0.15 -0.15 -65.70
CA THR A 247 -0.46 -1.44 -65.38
C THR A 247 -1.29 -1.35 -64.10
N ARG A 248 -2.40 -2.09 -64.13
CA ARG A 248 -3.61 -2.11 -63.33
C ARG A 248 -3.44 -2.35 -61.82
N SER A 249 -4.27 -1.62 -61.09
CA SER A 249 -5.10 -1.94 -59.92
C SER A 249 -4.71 -3.08 -58.94
N LEU A 250 -4.58 -2.71 -57.66
CA LEU A 250 -5.07 -3.49 -56.52
C LEU A 250 -5.45 -2.52 -55.36
N GLY A 251 -6.47 -2.87 -54.64
CA GLY A 251 -7.41 -2.14 -53.84
C GLY A 251 -6.89 -1.30 -52.63
N PRO A 252 -7.83 -0.63 -51.93
CA PRO A 252 -7.50 0.41 -50.96
C PRO A 252 -6.96 -0.16 -49.65
N PRO A 253 -6.07 0.59 -48.96
CA PRO A 253 -5.60 0.18 -47.63
C PRO A 253 -6.69 0.41 -46.59
N VAL A 254 -6.82 -0.59 -45.74
CA VAL A 254 -7.69 -0.64 -44.57
C VAL A 254 -7.32 0.49 -43.63
N HIS A 255 -8.28 1.32 -43.27
CA HIS A 255 -8.19 2.28 -42.19
C HIS A 255 -7.84 1.54 -40.89
N CYS A 256 -6.64 1.78 -40.35
CA CYS A 256 -6.35 1.48 -38.96
C CYS A 256 -7.10 2.49 -38.08
N LEU A 257 -8.11 1.98 -37.40
CA LEU A 257 -8.74 2.65 -36.27
C LEU A 257 -7.66 2.88 -35.22
N GLU A 258 -7.42 4.14 -34.87
CA GLU A 258 -6.65 4.51 -33.69
C GLU A 258 -7.39 3.99 -32.45
N HIS A 259 -7.00 2.82 -31.99
CA HIS A 259 -7.30 2.41 -30.64
C HIS A 259 -6.35 3.16 -29.71
N ASN A 260 -6.90 3.92 -28.75
CA ASN A 260 -6.19 4.33 -27.55
C ASN A 260 -5.67 3.06 -26.85
N VAL A 261 -4.47 2.64 -27.22
CA VAL A 261 -3.77 1.55 -26.56
C VAL A 261 -3.29 2.13 -25.23
N ASN A 262 -3.95 1.79 -24.14
CA ASN A 262 -3.35 1.86 -22.82
C ASN A 262 -2.09 1.01 -22.88
N ILE A 263 -0.93 1.63 -23.07
CA ILE A 263 0.37 0.98 -23.11
C ILE A 263 0.61 0.43 -21.69
N ARG A 264 0.45 -0.87 -21.52
CA ARG A 264 0.82 -1.57 -20.29
C ARG A 264 2.29 -1.89 -20.38
N ASN A 265 3.02 -1.60 -19.29
CA ASN A 265 4.44 -1.88 -19.21
C ASN A 265 4.69 -3.38 -19.08
N ASP A 266 5.75 -3.88 -19.68
CA ASP A 266 6.15 -5.28 -19.60
C ASP A 266 6.57 -5.64 -18.16
N VAL A 267 6.49 -6.93 -17.81
CA VAL A 267 6.77 -7.42 -16.46
C VAL A 267 7.92 -8.41 -16.51
N ILE A 268 8.90 -8.22 -15.64
CA ILE A 268 10.05 -9.13 -15.51
C ILE A 268 9.93 -9.87 -14.19
N VAL A 269 10.05 -11.21 -14.23
CA VAL A 269 10.11 -12.09 -13.08
C VAL A 269 11.46 -12.81 -13.06
N ALA A 270 12.07 -12.87 -11.88
CA ALA A 270 13.42 -13.42 -11.71
C ALA A 270 13.51 -14.39 -10.54
N GLY A 271 14.24 -15.48 -10.72
CA GLY A 271 14.52 -16.48 -9.68
C GLY A 271 13.32 -17.32 -9.29
N GLY A 272 13.37 -17.86 -8.10
CA GLY A 272 12.47 -18.83 -7.50
C GLY A 272 13.25 -20.02 -6.97
N ASP A 273 12.57 -21.06 -6.47
CA ASP A 273 13.19 -22.11 -5.62
C ASP A 273 14.47 -22.77 -6.17
N VAL A 274 14.61 -22.94 -7.47
CA VAL A 274 15.76 -23.67 -8.04
C VAL A 274 16.42 -22.91 -9.19
N GLU A 275 15.99 -21.69 -9.52
CA GLU A 275 16.23 -21.12 -10.82
C GLU A 275 17.03 -19.81 -10.78
N LYS A 276 17.95 -19.69 -11.75
CA LYS A 276 18.55 -18.41 -12.16
C LYS A 276 17.75 -17.76 -13.27
N SER A 277 16.76 -18.45 -13.78
CA SER A 277 16.04 -18.04 -14.98
C SER A 277 15.26 -16.75 -14.73
N VAL A 278 15.16 -15.96 -15.79
CA VAL A 278 14.45 -14.69 -15.82
C VAL A 278 13.55 -14.68 -17.03
N GLU A 279 12.30 -14.32 -16.83
CA GLU A 279 11.32 -14.24 -17.91
C GLU A 279 10.67 -12.86 -17.95
N MET A 280 10.34 -12.40 -19.14
CA MET A 280 9.62 -11.16 -19.36
C MET A 280 8.29 -11.43 -20.05
N PHE A 281 7.21 -10.92 -19.48
CA PHE A 281 5.89 -10.89 -20.09
C PHE A 281 5.72 -9.62 -20.91
N CYS A 282 5.56 -9.80 -22.22
CA CYS A 282 5.27 -8.70 -23.12
C CYS A 282 3.76 -8.53 -23.32
N TRP A 283 3.22 -7.37 -22.92
CA TRP A 283 1.79 -7.08 -23.02
C TRP A 283 1.30 -6.99 -24.46
N SER A 284 2.12 -6.50 -25.37
CA SER A 284 1.73 -6.33 -26.79
C SER A 284 1.54 -7.67 -27.48
N THR A 285 2.38 -8.66 -27.16
CA THR A 285 2.36 -10.00 -27.75
C THR A 285 1.61 -11.03 -26.91
N ARG A 286 1.35 -10.73 -25.64
CA ARG A 286 0.76 -11.66 -24.65
C ARG A 286 1.60 -12.94 -24.50
N ARG A 287 2.93 -12.81 -24.50
CA ARG A 287 3.87 -13.94 -24.42
C ARG A 287 4.97 -13.69 -23.41
N TRP A 288 5.43 -14.79 -22.82
CA TRP A 288 6.64 -14.84 -22.04
C TRP A 288 7.86 -15.11 -22.92
N THR A 289 8.97 -14.46 -22.61
CA THR A 289 10.27 -14.65 -23.26
C THR A 289 11.34 -14.76 -22.20
N TYR A 290 12.30 -15.68 -22.37
CA TYR A 290 13.44 -15.78 -21.49
C TYR A 290 14.41 -14.62 -21.71
N LEU A 291 14.91 -14.06 -20.62
CA LEU A 291 16.03 -13.12 -20.60
C LEU A 291 17.28 -13.84 -20.12
N SER A 292 18.43 -13.14 -20.14
CA SER A 292 19.68 -13.65 -19.58
C SER A 292 19.49 -14.08 -18.13
N PRO A 293 19.98 -15.26 -17.72
CA PRO A 293 19.82 -15.76 -16.36
C PRO A 293 20.67 -14.96 -15.38
N MET A 294 20.21 -14.85 -14.12
CA MET A 294 20.98 -14.26 -13.03
C MET A 294 22.30 -14.99 -12.79
N MET A 295 23.23 -14.29 -12.15
CA MET A 295 24.53 -14.88 -11.80
C MET A 295 24.40 -15.90 -10.66
N SER A 296 23.48 -15.68 -9.72
CA SER A 296 23.27 -16.52 -8.54
C SER A 296 21.85 -17.10 -8.53
N GLU A 297 21.70 -18.34 -8.07
CA GLU A 297 20.39 -18.88 -7.67
C GLU A 297 19.92 -18.12 -6.45
N CYS A 298 18.67 -17.64 -6.44
CA CYS A 298 18.11 -17.03 -5.25
C CYS A 298 16.58 -17.15 -5.23
N TYR A 299 16.06 -17.45 -4.06
CA TYR A 299 14.64 -17.37 -3.75
C TYR A 299 14.46 -16.59 -2.44
N LEU A 300 13.26 -16.07 -2.19
CA LEU A 300 12.98 -15.14 -1.08
C LEU A 300 13.92 -13.92 -1.10
N SER A 301 14.30 -13.50 -2.31
CA SER A 301 15.02 -12.27 -2.58
C SER A 301 14.04 -11.10 -2.75
N SER A 302 14.55 -9.90 -2.70
CA SER A 302 13.76 -8.70 -2.98
C SER A 302 14.27 -7.99 -4.23
N SER A 303 13.36 -7.42 -5.02
CA SER A 303 13.72 -6.67 -6.23
C SER A 303 13.09 -5.28 -6.24
N PHE A 304 13.74 -4.39 -6.96
CA PHE A 304 13.28 -3.03 -7.18
C PHE A 304 13.87 -2.47 -8.47
N VAL A 305 13.30 -1.38 -8.97
CA VAL A 305 13.84 -0.61 -10.08
C VAL A 305 14.46 0.67 -9.53
N TYR A 306 15.69 0.96 -9.94
CA TYR A 306 16.35 2.22 -9.65
C TYR A 306 17.12 2.71 -10.89
N GLY A 307 16.79 3.90 -11.37
CA GLY A 307 17.16 4.34 -12.71
C GLY A 307 16.58 3.41 -13.77
N ASP A 308 17.35 3.10 -14.79
CA ASP A 308 16.96 2.17 -15.87
C ASP A 308 17.48 0.74 -15.60
N GLN A 309 17.50 0.31 -14.34
CA GLN A 309 18.01 -0.99 -13.94
C GLN A 309 17.08 -1.70 -12.97
N MET A 310 16.92 -3.02 -13.17
CA MET A 310 16.35 -3.92 -12.18
C MET A 310 17.45 -4.39 -11.24
N PHE A 311 17.17 -4.33 -9.95
CA PHE A 311 18.03 -4.82 -8.87
C PHE A 311 17.37 -6.04 -8.24
N VAL A 312 18.17 -7.07 -7.97
CA VAL A 312 17.78 -8.22 -7.14
C VAL A 312 18.80 -8.33 -6.01
N CYS A 313 18.31 -8.36 -4.78
CA CYS A 313 19.17 -8.33 -3.61
C CYS A 313 18.82 -9.41 -2.58
N GLY A 314 19.86 -9.97 -1.94
CA GLY A 314 19.73 -11.02 -0.94
C GLY A 314 19.18 -12.32 -1.49
N GLY A 315 18.43 -13.03 -0.64
CA GLY A 315 17.83 -14.32 -0.94
C GLY A 315 18.64 -15.50 -0.40
N ALA A 316 17.97 -16.63 -0.26
CA ALA A 316 18.58 -17.88 0.18
C ALA A 316 19.42 -18.55 -0.93
N ARG A 317 20.17 -19.59 -0.58
CA ARG A 317 21.11 -20.35 -1.40
C ARG A 317 22.28 -19.51 -1.92
N GLY A 318 22.23 -18.90 -3.07
CA GLY A 318 23.36 -18.18 -3.69
C GLY A 318 23.32 -16.66 -3.51
N GLY A 319 22.18 -16.08 -3.17
CA GLY A 319 21.98 -14.64 -3.03
C GLY A 319 22.79 -14.04 -1.88
N GLY A 320 22.52 -14.47 -0.66
CA GLY A 320 23.26 -14.04 0.53
C GLY A 320 23.17 -12.53 0.76
N ASN A 321 24.28 -11.81 0.69
CA ASN A 321 24.34 -10.35 0.78
C ASN A 321 24.61 -9.67 -0.58
N LYS A 322 24.50 -10.40 -1.68
CA LYS A 322 24.81 -9.88 -3.02
C LYS A 322 23.67 -9.02 -3.54
N VAL A 323 24.03 -8.11 -4.42
CA VAL A 323 23.10 -7.31 -5.22
C VAL A 323 23.49 -7.50 -6.68
N GLU A 324 22.55 -7.97 -7.48
CA GLU A 324 22.71 -8.18 -8.92
C GLU A 324 21.83 -7.18 -9.67
N ILE A 325 22.31 -6.69 -10.81
CA ILE A 325 21.65 -5.68 -11.61
C ILE A 325 21.49 -6.14 -13.05
N LEU A 326 20.34 -5.81 -13.64
CA LEU A 326 20.04 -6.00 -15.06
C LEU A 326 19.66 -4.65 -15.67
N SER A 327 20.29 -4.26 -16.77
CA SER A 327 19.87 -3.07 -17.52
C SER A 327 18.50 -3.32 -18.18
N LEU A 328 17.61 -2.32 -18.08
CA LEU A 328 16.28 -2.34 -18.69
C LEU A 328 16.23 -1.59 -20.04
N LYS A 329 17.38 -1.03 -20.48
CA LYS A 329 17.49 -0.34 -21.76
C LYS A 329 17.48 -1.32 -22.91
N GLU A 330 16.79 -0.98 -23.99
CA GLU A 330 16.72 -1.83 -25.21
C GLU A 330 18.06 -1.97 -25.94
N GLU A 331 18.97 -1.02 -25.72
CA GLU A 331 20.27 -0.94 -26.41
C GLU A 331 21.36 -1.80 -25.72
N ASP A 332 21.11 -2.26 -24.50
CA ASP A 332 22.07 -3.04 -23.70
C ASP A 332 21.91 -4.55 -23.95
N ASP A 333 23.01 -5.30 -23.87
CA ASP A 333 23.05 -6.75 -24.13
C ASP A 333 22.22 -7.60 -23.12
N GLY A 334 21.57 -6.95 -22.15
CA GLY A 334 20.72 -7.60 -21.15
C GLY A 334 21.45 -8.60 -20.26
N GLU A 335 22.75 -8.41 -20.03
CA GLU A 335 23.54 -9.26 -19.11
C GLU A 335 23.46 -8.77 -17.67
N TRP A 336 23.46 -9.72 -16.75
CA TRP A 336 23.50 -9.44 -15.31
C TRP A 336 24.91 -9.07 -14.86
N ALA A 337 24.99 -8.03 -14.04
CA ALA A 337 26.23 -7.59 -13.41
C ALA A 337 26.07 -7.52 -11.88
N ARG A 338 27.21 -7.56 -11.17
CA ARG A 338 27.20 -7.31 -9.72
C ARG A 338 27.23 -5.82 -9.44
N PHE A 339 26.29 -5.40 -8.58
CA PHE A 339 26.34 -4.05 -8.05
C PHE A 339 27.50 -3.91 -7.04
N PRO A 340 28.23 -2.79 -7.02
CA PRO A 340 29.39 -2.61 -6.13
C PRO A 340 29.03 -2.65 -4.62
N ALA A 341 27.83 -2.20 -4.25
CA ALA A 341 27.37 -2.33 -2.87
C ALA A 341 26.88 -3.76 -2.58
N THR A 342 27.02 -4.17 -1.33
CA THR A 342 26.44 -5.39 -0.79
C THR A 342 25.50 -5.07 0.35
N LEU A 343 24.55 -5.96 0.62
CA LEU A 343 23.75 -5.88 1.83
C LEU A 343 24.67 -6.03 3.06
N PRO A 344 24.32 -5.41 4.20
CA PRO A 344 25.16 -5.45 5.40
C PRO A 344 25.36 -6.87 5.96
N LYS A 345 24.46 -7.80 5.66
CA LYS A 345 24.47 -9.19 6.09
C LYS A 345 23.82 -10.11 5.04
N ASN A 346 24.11 -11.41 5.11
CA ASN A 346 23.35 -12.42 4.36
C ASN A 346 21.93 -12.46 4.87
N ILE A 347 20.96 -12.30 3.99
CA ILE A 347 19.55 -12.16 4.39
C ILE A 347 18.61 -12.68 3.31
N CYS A 348 17.54 -13.35 3.71
CA CYS A 348 16.42 -13.76 2.86
C CYS A 348 15.08 -13.46 3.53
N GLY A 349 13.97 -13.58 2.81
CA GLY A 349 12.63 -13.28 3.35
C GLY A 349 12.46 -11.84 3.83
N HIS A 350 13.38 -10.95 3.46
CA HIS A 350 13.34 -9.52 3.74
C HIS A 350 12.56 -8.78 2.65
N THR A 351 12.20 -7.55 2.93
CA THR A 351 11.68 -6.63 1.89
C THR A 351 12.61 -5.43 1.73
N SER A 352 12.60 -4.84 0.54
CA SER A 352 13.44 -3.68 0.22
C SER A 352 12.65 -2.58 -0.47
N ILE A 353 12.91 -1.34 -0.09
CA ILE A 353 12.24 -0.14 -0.59
C ILE A 353 13.28 0.90 -0.95
N VAL A 354 13.17 1.47 -2.15
CA VAL A 354 13.99 2.61 -2.55
C VAL A 354 13.31 3.92 -2.18
N TYR A 355 14.07 4.79 -1.54
CA TYR A 355 13.68 6.17 -1.28
C TYR A 355 14.87 7.08 -1.57
N GLU A 356 14.71 7.99 -2.52
CA GLU A 356 15.81 8.77 -3.09
C GLU A 356 16.96 7.84 -3.55
N ASP A 357 18.19 8.14 -3.24
CA ASP A 357 19.38 7.37 -3.59
C ASP A 357 19.73 6.29 -2.52
N ASN A 358 18.74 5.83 -1.76
CA ASN A 358 18.94 4.87 -0.68
C ASN A 358 17.99 3.68 -0.77
N LEU A 359 18.53 2.51 -0.47
CA LEU A 359 17.79 1.28 -0.27
C LEU A 359 17.54 1.06 1.21
N PHE A 360 16.29 0.89 1.60
CA PHE A 360 15.88 0.48 2.95
C PHE A 360 15.53 -1.01 2.93
N ILE A 361 16.08 -1.76 3.87
CA ILE A 361 15.92 -3.21 4.02
C ILE A 361 15.22 -3.46 5.34
N PHE A 362 14.13 -4.18 5.32
CA PHE A 362 13.30 -4.44 6.49
C PHE A 362 13.33 -5.92 6.86
N GLY A 363 13.65 -6.22 8.12
CA GLY A 363 13.58 -7.57 8.70
C GLY A 363 14.30 -8.63 7.88
N GLY A 364 13.74 -9.85 7.84
CA GLY A 364 14.23 -11.02 7.13
C GLY A 364 14.86 -12.06 8.05
N GLU A 365 15.45 -13.09 7.45
CA GLU A 365 16.13 -14.21 8.12
C GLU A 365 17.63 -14.17 7.88
N ARG A 366 18.40 -14.41 8.92
CA ARG A 366 19.85 -14.58 8.91
C ARG A 366 20.23 -15.95 9.49
N GLY A 367 20.40 -16.93 8.60
CA GLY A 367 20.49 -18.32 9.05
C GLY A 367 19.18 -18.75 9.68
N ASP A 368 19.22 -19.13 10.97
CA ASP A 368 18.04 -19.57 11.71
C ASP A 368 17.39 -18.43 12.57
N GLU A 369 17.85 -17.19 12.41
CA GLU A 369 17.38 -16.06 13.20
C GLU A 369 16.53 -15.11 12.33
N VAL A 370 15.29 -14.86 12.73
CA VAL A 370 14.45 -13.79 12.18
C VAL A 370 14.78 -12.48 12.89
N VAL A 371 14.98 -11.40 12.12
CA VAL A 371 15.46 -10.13 12.65
C VAL A 371 14.45 -9.00 12.49
N ASN A 372 14.63 -7.95 13.27
CA ASN A 372 13.80 -6.73 13.23
C ASN A 372 14.56 -5.51 12.70
N ASP A 373 15.79 -5.68 12.24
CA ASP A 373 16.63 -4.57 11.76
C ASP A 373 16.02 -3.83 10.57
N ILE A 374 16.17 -2.50 10.55
CA ILE A 374 15.97 -1.66 9.37
C ILE A 374 17.32 -1.07 8.98
N TYR A 375 17.87 -1.51 7.84
CA TYR A 375 19.11 -0.98 7.29
C TYR A 375 18.84 0.03 6.18
N LYS A 376 19.68 1.06 6.13
CA LYS A 376 19.77 2.01 5.01
C LYS A 376 21.09 1.75 4.28
N VAL A 377 21.05 1.55 2.96
CA VAL A 377 22.21 1.31 2.09
C VAL A 377 22.20 2.35 0.98
N GLY A 378 23.29 3.11 0.81
CA GLY A 378 23.45 4.07 -0.29
C GLY A 378 23.57 3.37 -1.65
N LEU A 379 22.85 3.84 -2.66
CA LEU A 379 22.89 3.35 -4.04
C LEU A 379 23.85 4.13 -4.95
N VAL A 380 24.37 5.26 -4.48
CA VAL A 380 25.38 6.07 -5.19
C VAL A 380 26.75 5.93 -4.54
N SER A 381 27.80 6.47 -5.19
CA SER A 381 29.19 6.36 -4.72
C SER A 381 29.32 6.69 -3.23
N VAL A 382 30.22 5.97 -2.52
CA VAL A 382 30.29 5.78 -1.07
C VAL A 382 29.09 4.96 -0.57
N TYR A 383 28.94 3.77 -1.12
CA TYR A 383 27.93 2.75 -0.77
C TYR A 383 27.97 2.37 0.72
N SER A 384 27.58 3.30 1.59
CA SER A 384 27.55 3.10 3.04
C SER A 384 26.30 2.33 3.45
N SER A 385 26.44 1.47 4.44
CA SER A 385 25.29 0.80 5.08
C SER A 385 25.21 1.19 6.55
N GLN A 386 24.01 1.45 7.05
CA GLN A 386 23.75 1.86 8.42
C GLN A 386 22.49 1.19 8.96
N LEU A 387 22.55 0.65 10.19
CA LEU A 387 21.35 0.30 10.94
C LEU A 387 20.68 1.63 11.38
N VAL A 388 19.42 1.83 10.98
CA VAL A 388 18.76 3.12 11.24
C VAL A 388 17.64 3.00 12.28
N CYS A 389 16.93 1.88 12.32
CA CYS A 389 15.83 1.65 13.27
C CYS A 389 15.60 0.16 13.41
N ASP A 390 14.78 -0.24 14.39
CA ASP A 390 14.27 -1.59 14.54
C ASP A 390 12.75 -1.61 14.40
N LEU A 391 12.22 -2.65 13.77
CA LEU A 391 10.79 -2.96 13.79
C LEU A 391 10.40 -3.35 15.23
N PRO A 392 9.15 -3.10 15.66
CA PRO A 392 8.70 -3.47 17.02
C PRO A 392 8.85 -4.95 17.34
N GLU A 393 8.82 -5.81 16.31
CA GLU A 393 9.00 -7.25 16.41
C GLU A 393 9.76 -7.78 15.19
N PRO A 394 10.58 -8.86 15.35
CA PRO A 394 11.26 -9.48 14.23
C PRO A 394 10.24 -10.05 13.24
N ARG A 395 10.57 -10.00 11.95
CA ARG A 395 9.71 -10.57 10.91
C ARG A 395 10.43 -10.95 9.65
N SER A 396 10.08 -12.09 9.09
CA SER A 396 10.45 -12.55 7.76
C SER A 396 9.22 -12.88 6.93
N ASN A 397 9.38 -13.03 5.62
CA ASN A 397 8.30 -13.39 4.70
C ASN A 397 7.07 -12.47 4.81
N HIS A 398 7.34 -11.19 5.13
CA HIS A 398 6.38 -10.11 5.27
C HIS A 398 6.29 -9.29 3.98
N GLY A 399 5.25 -8.46 3.87
CA GLY A 399 5.14 -7.49 2.79
C GLY A 399 5.54 -6.08 3.22
N SER A 400 6.04 -5.27 2.29
CA SER A 400 6.22 -3.84 2.50
C SER A 400 5.90 -3.03 1.26
N GLN A 401 5.31 -1.83 1.47
CA GLN A 401 5.01 -0.90 0.38
C GLN A 401 5.22 0.55 0.84
N ARG A 402 5.68 1.40 -0.09
CA ARG A 402 5.99 2.79 0.19
C ARG A 402 4.81 3.72 -0.13
N PHE A 403 4.55 4.67 0.76
CA PHE A 403 3.53 5.71 0.65
C PHE A 403 4.18 7.07 0.97
N GLY A 404 4.71 7.73 -0.07
CA GLY A 404 5.49 8.96 0.10
C GLY A 404 6.79 8.72 0.87
N ASP A 405 6.93 9.35 2.02
CA ASP A 405 8.05 9.22 2.97
C ASP A 405 7.85 8.12 4.02
N LYS A 406 6.80 7.32 3.89
CA LYS A 406 6.44 6.24 4.83
C LYS A 406 6.43 4.89 4.15
N VAL A 407 6.76 3.85 4.92
CA VAL A 407 6.70 2.44 4.51
C VAL A 407 5.76 1.68 5.43
N ALA A 408 4.72 1.09 4.85
CA ALA A 408 3.88 0.14 5.56
C ALA A 408 4.48 -1.26 5.45
N VAL A 409 4.72 -1.90 6.59
CA VAL A 409 5.23 -3.27 6.73
C VAL A 409 4.11 -4.11 7.34
N VAL A 410 3.73 -5.21 6.68
CA VAL A 410 2.53 -5.98 7.04
C VAL A 410 2.83 -7.46 7.15
N GLY A 411 2.22 -8.13 8.14
CA GLY A 411 2.28 -9.58 8.29
C GLY A 411 3.70 -10.13 8.45
N GLY A 412 3.93 -11.32 7.92
CA GLY A 412 5.16 -12.08 8.07
C GLY A 412 5.12 -13.04 9.26
N THR A 413 6.25 -13.61 9.63
CA THR A 413 6.39 -14.53 10.76
C THR A 413 7.58 -14.15 11.64
N THR A 414 7.48 -14.39 12.95
CA THR A 414 8.55 -14.07 13.91
C THR A 414 9.61 -15.16 14.04
N THR A 415 9.35 -16.36 13.56
CA THR A 415 10.24 -17.53 13.70
C THR A 415 10.57 -18.22 12.37
N GLY A 416 10.01 -17.74 11.25
CA GLY A 416 10.07 -18.44 9.96
C GLY A 416 8.98 -19.51 9.77
N HIS A 417 8.20 -19.82 10.81
CA HIS A 417 7.08 -20.78 10.74
C HIS A 417 5.74 -20.04 10.66
N SER A 418 4.82 -20.56 9.85
CA SER A 418 3.47 -19.99 9.67
C SER A 418 2.64 -19.94 10.94
N SER A 419 2.86 -20.85 11.92
CA SER A 419 2.21 -20.84 13.24
C SER A 419 2.39 -19.53 13.99
N ASP A 420 3.50 -18.81 13.73
CA ASP A 420 3.86 -17.56 14.36
C ASP A 420 3.67 -16.36 13.42
N SER A 421 2.75 -16.52 12.45
CA SER A 421 2.36 -15.46 11.52
C SER A 421 1.73 -14.28 12.25
N LEU A 422 2.01 -13.09 11.72
CA LEU A 422 1.60 -11.80 12.25
C LEU A 422 0.39 -11.24 11.49
N ASP A 423 -0.51 -10.60 12.23
CA ASP A 423 -1.52 -9.70 11.67
C ASP A 423 -1.14 -8.23 11.81
N SER A 424 -0.03 -7.95 12.48
CA SER A 424 0.41 -6.59 12.79
C SER A 424 0.81 -5.80 11.52
N VAL A 425 0.48 -4.52 11.55
CA VAL A 425 0.85 -3.53 10.54
C VAL A 425 1.71 -2.46 11.21
N VAL A 426 2.88 -2.22 10.65
CA VAL A 426 3.83 -1.22 11.14
C VAL A 426 4.04 -0.16 10.07
N LEU A 427 3.95 1.10 10.43
CA LEU A 427 4.31 2.23 9.59
C LEU A 427 5.66 2.78 10.03
N TYR A 428 6.66 2.65 9.19
CA TYR A 428 7.97 3.28 9.35
C TYR A 428 8.00 4.63 8.64
N ASP A 429 8.34 5.69 9.35
CA ASP A 429 8.56 7.02 8.81
C ASP A 429 10.04 7.20 8.52
N ILE A 430 10.38 7.34 7.23
CA ILE A 430 11.77 7.42 6.75
C ILE A 430 12.44 8.71 7.24
N THR A 431 11.69 9.81 7.31
CA THR A 431 12.23 11.13 7.68
C THR A 431 12.40 11.28 9.18
N LEU A 432 11.47 10.73 9.95
CA LEU A 432 11.52 10.76 11.41
C LEU A 432 12.31 9.58 11.99
N ASN A 433 12.63 8.59 11.16
CA ASN A 433 13.34 7.36 11.55
C ASN A 433 12.69 6.65 12.76
N CYS A 434 11.40 6.42 12.69
CA CYS A 434 10.63 5.79 13.76
C CYS A 434 9.52 4.89 13.22
N CYS A 435 9.17 3.87 14.00
CA CYS A 435 8.08 2.94 13.73
C CYS A 435 6.84 3.28 14.55
N ARG A 436 5.66 3.09 13.96
CA ARG A 436 4.37 3.18 14.62
C ARG A 436 3.51 1.98 14.22
N THR A 437 2.91 1.29 15.19
CA THR A 437 1.94 0.23 14.95
C THR A 437 0.60 0.84 14.53
N LEU A 438 -0.02 0.25 13.51
CA LEU A 438 -1.35 0.59 13.01
C LEU A 438 -2.36 -0.49 13.41
N ALA A 439 -3.64 -0.29 13.07
CA ALA A 439 -4.65 -1.33 13.24
C ALA A 439 -4.25 -2.61 12.50
N PRO A 440 -4.48 -3.81 13.08
CA PRO A 440 -4.02 -5.07 12.49
C PRO A 440 -4.79 -5.46 11.23
N LEU A 441 -4.26 -6.42 10.49
CA LEU A 441 -4.96 -7.14 9.43
C LEU A 441 -6.11 -7.97 10.01
N PRO A 442 -7.09 -8.38 9.20
CA PRO A 442 -8.20 -9.20 9.65
C PRO A 442 -7.79 -10.61 10.11
N PHE A 443 -6.61 -11.07 9.73
CA PHE A 443 -6.03 -12.35 10.13
C PHE A 443 -4.50 -12.34 9.95
N PRO A 444 -3.77 -13.17 10.73
CA PRO A 444 -2.34 -13.35 10.55
C PRO A 444 -2.02 -14.00 9.20
N VAL A 445 -0.96 -13.51 8.52
CA VAL A 445 -0.55 -14.01 7.20
C VAL A 445 0.94 -13.81 6.97
N CYS A 446 1.60 -14.81 6.36
CA CYS A 446 2.98 -14.74 5.88
C CYS A 446 3.08 -15.26 4.44
N GLU A 447 4.23 -15.13 3.79
CA GLU A 447 4.49 -15.56 2.40
C GLU A 447 3.50 -15.00 1.36
N MET A 448 2.88 -13.88 1.66
CA MET A 448 1.98 -13.18 0.76
C MET A 448 2.73 -12.23 -0.16
N ALA A 449 2.17 -11.99 -1.33
CA ALA A 449 2.59 -10.87 -2.16
C ALA A 449 1.90 -9.58 -1.72
N THR A 450 2.56 -8.44 -1.94
CA THR A 450 1.98 -7.12 -1.67
C THR A 450 2.24 -6.13 -2.80
N VAL A 451 1.26 -5.29 -3.10
CA VAL A 451 1.41 -4.16 -4.02
C VAL A 451 0.75 -2.90 -3.45
N ALA A 452 1.23 -1.72 -3.85
CA ALA A 452 0.61 -0.45 -3.48
C ALA A 452 -0.40 0.00 -4.55
N LEU A 453 -1.59 0.40 -4.15
CA LEU A 453 -2.61 0.97 -5.03
C LEU A 453 -3.29 2.17 -4.36
N GLY A 454 -2.90 3.38 -4.78
CA GLY A 454 -3.31 4.62 -4.10
C GLY A 454 -2.83 4.64 -2.66
N ASP A 455 -3.72 4.82 -1.70
CA ASP A 455 -3.42 4.80 -0.26
C ASP A 455 -3.56 3.40 0.36
N ASN A 456 -3.72 2.36 -0.46
CA ASN A 456 -3.93 1.00 0.00
C ASN A 456 -2.71 0.11 -0.28
N ILE A 457 -2.37 -0.76 0.68
CA ILE A 457 -1.56 -1.94 0.44
C ILE A 457 -2.50 -3.11 0.18
N ILE A 458 -2.29 -3.80 -0.93
CA ILE A 458 -3.07 -4.98 -1.30
C ILE A 458 -2.23 -6.19 -0.92
N ILE A 459 -2.77 -7.04 -0.06
CA ILE A 459 -2.18 -8.28 0.46
C ILE A 459 -2.82 -9.43 -0.28
N ILE A 460 -2.03 -10.32 -0.88
CA ILE A 460 -2.48 -11.29 -1.88
C ILE A 460 -1.96 -12.67 -1.53
N GLY A 461 -2.86 -13.63 -1.27
CA GLY A 461 -2.51 -15.00 -0.93
C GLY A 461 -1.73 -15.13 0.36
N GLY A 462 -0.79 -16.08 0.39
CA GLY A 462 0.07 -16.40 1.53
C GLY A 462 -0.37 -17.62 2.32
N LEU A 463 0.18 -17.76 3.51
CA LEU A 463 -0.15 -18.77 4.51
C LEU A 463 -0.79 -18.15 5.74
N ASP A 464 -1.84 -18.79 6.25
CA ASP A 464 -2.37 -18.47 7.58
C ASP A 464 -1.58 -19.24 8.68
N LYS A 465 -1.88 -18.95 9.94
CA LYS A 465 -1.24 -19.59 11.11
C LYS A 465 -1.54 -21.10 11.25
N TYR A 466 -2.39 -21.66 10.41
CA TYR A 466 -2.76 -23.10 10.38
C TYR A 466 -2.20 -23.82 9.15
N ASP A 467 -1.23 -23.22 8.45
CA ASP A 467 -0.65 -23.70 7.19
C ASP A 467 -1.66 -23.81 6.03
N ASN A 468 -2.77 -23.10 6.07
CA ASN A 468 -3.66 -23.06 4.92
C ASN A 468 -3.11 -22.06 3.91
N VAL A 469 -2.95 -22.53 2.67
CA VAL A 469 -2.63 -21.64 1.54
C VAL A 469 -3.87 -20.83 1.19
N LEU A 470 -3.69 -19.53 1.00
CA LEU A 470 -4.78 -18.59 0.84
C LEU A 470 -4.94 -18.14 -0.61
N ASN A 471 -6.18 -18.00 -1.07
CA ASN A 471 -6.54 -17.26 -2.27
C ASN A 471 -7.12 -15.87 -1.95
N SER A 472 -7.16 -15.51 -0.68
CA SER A 472 -7.74 -14.26 -0.20
C SER A 472 -6.94 -13.05 -0.65
N VAL A 473 -7.65 -11.94 -0.89
CA VAL A 473 -7.06 -10.65 -1.24
C VAL A 473 -7.64 -9.58 -0.31
N VAL A 474 -6.75 -8.91 0.41
CA VAL A 474 -7.11 -7.88 1.38
C VAL A 474 -6.59 -6.53 0.90
N SER A 475 -7.44 -5.53 0.86
CA SER A 475 -7.05 -4.14 0.69
C SER A 475 -7.02 -3.47 2.06
N TYR A 476 -5.85 -3.05 2.52
CA TYR A 476 -5.67 -2.31 3.76
C TYR A 476 -5.36 -0.85 3.45
N ASN A 477 -6.23 0.06 3.89
CA ASN A 477 -6.00 1.50 3.74
C ASN A 477 -5.09 1.99 4.87
N VAL A 478 -3.90 2.50 4.50
CA VAL A 478 -2.87 2.91 5.47
C VAL A 478 -3.27 4.17 6.24
N LYS A 479 -4.06 5.07 5.64
CA LYS A 479 -4.52 6.31 6.28
C LYS A 479 -5.69 6.06 7.22
N GLU A 480 -6.70 5.32 6.73
CA GLU A 480 -7.91 5.00 7.48
C GLU A 480 -7.71 3.83 8.47
N GLN A 481 -6.64 3.06 8.31
CA GLN A 481 -6.33 1.86 9.08
C GLN A 481 -7.48 0.82 9.03
N LYS A 482 -8.08 0.65 7.86
CA LYS A 482 -9.22 -0.25 7.64
C LYS A 482 -8.90 -1.27 6.56
N SER A 483 -9.34 -2.51 6.81
CA SER A 483 -9.25 -3.61 5.85
C SER A 483 -10.56 -3.82 5.10
N LYS A 484 -10.46 -4.18 3.83
CA LYS A 484 -11.58 -4.62 2.99
C LYS A 484 -11.18 -5.86 2.22
N MET A 485 -12.00 -6.91 2.26
CA MET A 485 -11.81 -8.07 1.39
C MET A 485 -12.14 -7.70 -0.06
N LEU A 486 -11.26 -8.07 -0.96
CA LEU A 486 -11.47 -8.01 -2.41
C LEU A 486 -11.89 -9.39 -2.93
N PRO A 487 -12.38 -9.51 -4.17
CA PRO A 487 -12.62 -10.81 -4.80
C PRO A 487 -11.37 -11.69 -4.71
N PRO A 488 -11.49 -12.95 -4.26
CA PRO A 488 -10.36 -13.85 -4.12
C PRO A 488 -9.79 -14.24 -5.49
N MET A 489 -8.51 -14.65 -5.52
CA MET A 489 -7.90 -15.29 -6.68
C MET A 489 -8.62 -16.60 -7.04
N LYS A 490 -8.44 -17.06 -8.25
CA LYS A 490 -8.96 -18.36 -8.71
C LYS A 490 -8.20 -19.52 -8.07
N GLN A 491 -6.91 -19.35 -7.84
CA GLN A 491 -6.03 -20.31 -7.18
C GLN A 491 -5.49 -19.75 -5.86
N ASP A 492 -5.36 -20.61 -4.87
CA ASP A 492 -4.62 -20.34 -3.65
C ASP A 492 -3.12 -20.37 -3.92
N ARG A 493 -2.34 -19.43 -3.33
CA ARG A 493 -0.92 -19.26 -3.60
C ARG A 493 -0.17 -18.75 -2.39
N GLN A 494 0.85 -19.47 -1.94
CA GLN A 494 1.89 -18.99 -1.02
C GLN A 494 3.18 -18.73 -1.79
N GLY A 495 4.01 -17.78 -1.34
CA GLY A 495 5.29 -17.45 -1.97
C GLY A 495 5.15 -16.98 -3.42
N CYS A 496 3.99 -16.46 -3.82
CA CYS A 496 3.78 -15.82 -5.10
C CYS A 496 4.38 -14.42 -5.12
N THR A 497 4.63 -13.90 -6.31
CA THR A 497 5.02 -12.50 -6.49
C THR A 497 3.94 -11.72 -7.23
N ALA A 498 3.85 -10.41 -6.98
CA ALA A 498 2.86 -9.58 -7.64
C ALA A 498 3.43 -8.20 -8.00
N VAL A 499 2.94 -7.64 -9.09
CA VAL A 499 3.21 -6.27 -9.52
C VAL A 499 1.92 -5.57 -9.90
N VAL A 500 1.94 -4.23 -9.90
CA VAL A 500 0.82 -3.42 -10.37
C VAL A 500 1.26 -2.56 -11.54
N THR A 501 0.51 -2.60 -12.63
CA THR A 501 0.72 -1.75 -13.80
C THR A 501 -0.62 -1.32 -14.39
N ASN A 502 -0.77 -0.03 -14.67
CA ASN A 502 -1.98 0.53 -15.30
C ASN A 502 -3.30 0.02 -14.72
N ASN A 503 -3.42 0.05 -13.39
CA ASN A 503 -4.62 -0.38 -12.65
C ASN A 503 -4.99 -1.87 -12.79
N VAL A 504 -3.98 -2.70 -13.11
CA VAL A 504 -4.09 -4.17 -13.10
C VAL A 504 -3.02 -4.73 -12.17
N ILE A 505 -3.41 -5.62 -11.27
CA ILE A 505 -2.49 -6.39 -10.44
C ILE A 505 -2.24 -7.72 -11.14
N ILE A 506 -0.98 -8.10 -11.28
CA ILE A 506 -0.57 -9.37 -11.88
C ILE A 506 0.09 -10.20 -10.79
N VAL A 507 -0.40 -11.42 -10.60
CA VAL A 507 0.09 -12.38 -9.61
C VAL A 507 0.67 -13.58 -10.35
N MET A 508 1.89 -13.93 -9.99
CA MET A 508 2.69 -14.93 -10.73
C MET A 508 3.22 -16.00 -9.79
N GLY A 509 3.11 -17.25 -10.21
CA GLY A 509 3.71 -18.39 -9.53
C GLY A 509 3.17 -18.63 -8.12
N GLY A 510 4.03 -19.06 -7.24
CA GLY A 510 3.73 -19.51 -5.88
C GLY A 510 3.68 -21.03 -5.79
N HIS A 511 3.09 -21.51 -4.71
CA HIS A 511 2.89 -22.92 -4.43
C HIS A 511 1.50 -23.12 -3.79
N ASN A 512 0.85 -24.22 -4.10
CA ASN A 512 -0.32 -24.70 -3.36
C ASN A 512 -0.27 -26.21 -3.16
N ARG A 513 -1.18 -26.73 -2.33
CA ARG A 513 -1.19 -28.17 -1.97
C ARG A 513 -1.69 -29.06 -3.11
N GLU A 514 -2.50 -28.53 -4.01
CA GLU A 514 -3.13 -29.30 -5.09
C GLU A 514 -2.19 -29.49 -6.27
N ASN A 515 -1.50 -28.42 -6.69
CA ASN A 515 -0.73 -28.38 -7.93
C ASN A 515 0.79 -28.32 -7.70
N GLY A 516 1.26 -28.17 -6.45
CA GLY A 516 2.66 -27.97 -6.14
C GLY A 516 3.14 -26.56 -6.53
N TYR A 517 4.32 -26.47 -7.11
CA TYR A 517 4.85 -25.20 -7.66
C TYR A 517 4.03 -24.74 -8.87
N LEU A 518 3.86 -23.45 -9.01
CA LEU A 518 2.99 -22.86 -10.01
C LEU A 518 3.79 -22.03 -11.03
N ASN A 519 3.46 -22.20 -12.30
CA ASN A 519 3.84 -21.28 -13.37
C ASN A 519 2.64 -20.43 -13.85
N SER A 520 1.46 -20.66 -13.29
CA SER A 520 0.24 -19.96 -13.66
C SER A 520 0.28 -18.49 -13.23
N VAL A 521 -0.40 -17.65 -14.02
CA VAL A 521 -0.45 -16.21 -13.83
C VAL A 521 -1.89 -15.73 -13.88
N GLU A 522 -2.29 -14.96 -12.90
CA GLU A 522 -3.62 -14.33 -12.84
C GLU A 522 -3.47 -12.81 -12.83
N CYS A 523 -4.42 -12.10 -13.40
CA CYS A 523 -4.47 -10.65 -13.29
C CYS A 523 -5.82 -10.18 -12.76
N PHE A 524 -5.77 -9.19 -11.87
CA PHE A 524 -6.93 -8.52 -11.28
C PHE A 524 -7.11 -7.14 -11.87
N ASN A 525 -8.25 -6.90 -12.49
CA ASN A 525 -8.59 -5.58 -12.98
C ASN A 525 -9.22 -4.75 -11.84
N CYS A 526 -8.52 -3.74 -11.36
CA CYS A 526 -8.95 -2.92 -10.23
C CYS A 526 -10.17 -2.05 -10.51
N SER A 527 -10.54 -1.84 -11.79
CA SER A 527 -11.75 -1.10 -12.17
C SER A 527 -12.99 -1.98 -12.20
N THR A 528 -12.87 -3.22 -12.69
CA THR A 528 -14.00 -4.15 -12.85
C THR A 528 -14.13 -5.14 -11.70
N TYR A 529 -13.10 -5.27 -10.88
CA TYR A 529 -13.00 -6.24 -9.78
C TYR A 529 -13.10 -7.71 -10.25
N VAL A 530 -12.53 -8.00 -11.43
CA VAL A 530 -12.55 -9.34 -12.05
C VAL A 530 -11.14 -9.89 -12.17
N TRP A 531 -10.98 -11.18 -11.87
CA TRP A 531 -9.77 -11.97 -12.11
C TRP A 531 -9.82 -12.66 -13.47
N GLU A 532 -8.73 -12.57 -14.21
CA GLU A 532 -8.53 -13.24 -15.51
C GLU A 532 -7.21 -14.01 -15.51
N ASP A 533 -7.16 -15.12 -16.26
CA ASP A 533 -5.91 -15.86 -16.47
C ASP A 533 -5.07 -15.18 -17.55
N LEU A 534 -3.78 -15.09 -17.29
CA LEU A 534 -2.78 -14.74 -18.29
C LEU A 534 -2.02 -16.00 -18.74
N PRO A 535 -1.32 -15.95 -19.87
CA PRO A 535 -0.43 -17.03 -20.27
C PRO A 535 0.54 -17.39 -19.14
N SER A 536 0.70 -18.70 -18.91
CA SER A 536 1.64 -19.21 -17.91
C SER A 536 3.08 -18.89 -18.28
N MET A 537 3.94 -18.74 -17.26
CA MET A 537 5.39 -18.67 -17.40
C MET A 537 5.94 -20.00 -17.95
N GLY A 538 7.16 -19.97 -18.45
CA GLY A 538 7.87 -21.18 -18.85
C GLY A 538 8.27 -22.05 -17.65
N GLU A 539 8.64 -21.41 -16.53
CA GLU A 539 9.11 -22.09 -15.31
C GLU A 539 8.13 -21.93 -14.15
N GLU A 540 8.04 -22.96 -13.32
CA GLU A 540 7.36 -22.93 -12.03
C GLU A 540 8.21 -22.15 -11.03
N ARG A 541 7.61 -21.19 -10.29
CA ARG A 541 8.35 -20.27 -9.43
C ARG A 541 7.67 -20.09 -8.07
N TRP A 542 8.39 -20.42 -7.00
CA TRP A 542 8.05 -20.09 -5.63
C TRP A 542 9.13 -19.18 -5.02
N GLY A 543 8.74 -18.13 -4.30
CA GLY A 543 9.69 -17.18 -3.73
C GLY A 543 10.45 -16.35 -4.77
N ALA A 544 9.93 -16.24 -5.99
CA ALA A 544 10.45 -15.36 -7.04
C ALA A 544 10.17 -13.90 -6.74
N THR A 545 10.88 -13.02 -7.43
CA THR A 545 10.69 -11.58 -7.34
C THR A 545 10.37 -10.99 -8.71
N ALA A 546 9.62 -9.88 -8.76
CA ALA A 546 9.21 -9.28 -10.03
C ALA A 546 9.20 -7.75 -9.98
N VAL A 547 9.42 -7.15 -11.16
CA VAL A 547 9.33 -5.71 -11.38
C VAL A 547 8.56 -5.39 -12.66
N VAL A 548 8.09 -4.16 -12.75
CA VAL A 548 7.53 -3.59 -13.99
C VAL A 548 8.67 -2.91 -14.74
N LYS A 549 8.85 -3.25 -16.02
CA LYS A 549 9.77 -2.54 -16.93
C LYS A 549 9.08 -1.24 -17.35
N CYS A 550 9.60 -0.11 -16.89
CA CYS A 550 9.07 1.23 -17.18
C CYS A 550 9.58 1.78 -18.50
#